data_315bf252ad2f3394e5c2666539141718
#
_entry.id   315bf252ad2f3394e5c2666539141718
#
_cell.length_a   1.000
_cell.length_b   1.000
_cell.length_c   1.000
_cell.angle_alpha   90.00
_cell.angle_beta   90.00
_cell.angle_gamma   90.00
#
_symmetry.space_group_name_H-M   'P 1'
#
loop_
_entity.id
_entity.type
_entity.pdbx_description
1 polymer ?
#
loop_
_entity_poly.entity_id
_entity_poly.type
_entity_poly.pdbx_seq_one_letter_code
_entity_poly.pdbx_strand_id
1 'polypeptide(L)'
;LTHQEKSSQIRREINLSYQQLKGMYPILKSQNSIGMAIFVLAILAIVVVSIAWSRALVPTWLMIVSNAFFMGVLHEIEHDLIHWLYFKRQKVVHHFMLFSVWILRPLTVNPWIRRTLHHHHHKFSGTLHDVEERSVTNGEQWSIKRLVTTADVVLGGLFRLHRMFNDMDKEVKNGNLKLETSSKLKRIMFLSIVPVTIFAHVILYFFFADLLFDWLRVVFGVNLSFPHYVDNMLISLRWIIYVILLPNLLRQFCLHFITSNMHYFGDVEAGNVIEQTQVLTVWWTFPMQLFCFFFGWTHSIHHFVVNETFYVRHMGRKKAQEILRKYGVRFNDLGTFRRANRFRELSNKKN
;
A
#
# COMPACT_ATOMS: atom_id res chain seq x y z
N LEU A 1 -21.83 6.91 -24.91
CA LEU A 1 -21.40 7.65 -23.70
C LEU A 1 -19.90 7.83 -23.72
N THR A 2 -19.44 9.04 -23.46
CA THR A 2 -18.03 9.37 -23.24
C THR A 2 -17.50 8.72 -21.96
N HIS A 3 -16.18 8.63 -21.79
CA HIS A 3 -15.56 8.12 -20.54
C HIS A 3 -15.99 8.93 -19.31
N GLN A 4 -16.16 10.25 -19.46
CA GLN A 4 -16.60 11.13 -18.38
C GLN A 4 -18.06 10.87 -17.99
N GLU A 5 -18.95 10.71 -18.96
CA GLU A 5 -20.37 10.39 -18.72
C GLU A 5 -20.51 9.02 -18.03
N LYS A 6 -19.80 8.00 -18.52
CA LYS A 6 -19.77 6.67 -17.86
C LYS A 6 -19.24 6.76 -16.42
N SER A 7 -18.14 7.46 -16.18
CA SER A 7 -17.59 7.67 -14.82
C SER A 7 -18.59 8.35 -13.91
N SER A 8 -19.30 9.36 -14.40
CA SER A 8 -20.32 10.08 -13.63
C SER A 8 -21.52 9.17 -13.29
N GLN A 9 -21.94 8.32 -14.22
CA GLN A 9 -23.01 7.34 -13.98
C GLN A 9 -22.56 6.26 -12.96
N ILE A 10 -21.35 5.73 -13.09
CA ILE A 10 -20.78 4.78 -12.11
C ILE A 10 -20.81 5.39 -10.72
N ARG A 11 -20.28 6.61 -10.56
CA ARG A 11 -20.28 7.32 -9.27
C ARG A 11 -21.68 7.47 -8.70
N ARG A 12 -22.63 7.87 -9.54
CA ARG A 12 -24.04 8.05 -9.13
C ARG A 12 -24.66 6.71 -8.67
N GLU A 13 -24.52 5.64 -9.45
CA GLU A 13 -25.11 4.33 -9.13
C GLU A 13 -24.46 3.74 -7.85
N ILE A 14 -23.14 3.83 -7.70
CA ILE A 14 -22.45 3.35 -6.48
C ILE A 14 -22.87 4.18 -5.26
N ASN A 15 -22.90 5.51 -5.35
CA ASN A 15 -23.33 6.36 -4.23
C ASN A 15 -24.78 6.07 -3.81
N LEU A 16 -25.71 5.86 -4.76
CA LEU A 16 -27.09 5.47 -4.45
C LEU A 16 -27.12 4.13 -3.72
N SER A 17 -26.37 3.13 -4.18
CA SER A 17 -26.25 1.84 -3.55
C SER A 17 -25.71 1.94 -2.09
N TYR A 18 -24.70 2.80 -1.87
CA TYR A 18 -24.14 3.02 -0.53
C TYR A 18 -25.06 3.85 0.39
N GLN A 19 -25.84 4.77 -0.16
CA GLN A 19 -26.90 5.44 0.60
C GLN A 19 -27.97 4.46 1.06
N GLN A 20 -28.40 3.54 0.19
CA GLN A 20 -29.33 2.46 0.55
C GLN A 20 -28.72 1.57 1.64
N LEU A 21 -27.46 1.16 1.51
CA LEU A 21 -26.76 0.38 2.53
C LEU A 21 -26.73 1.09 3.89
N LYS A 22 -26.39 2.39 3.90
CA LYS A 22 -26.40 3.22 5.12
C LYS A 22 -27.80 3.48 5.65
N GLY A 23 -28.83 3.36 4.82
CA GLY A 23 -30.23 3.39 5.24
C GLY A 23 -30.63 2.10 5.96
N MET A 24 -30.22 0.93 5.43
CA MET A 24 -30.45 -0.37 6.05
C MET A 24 -29.64 -0.56 7.36
N TYR A 25 -28.44 0.01 7.42
CA TYR A 25 -27.53 -0.07 8.56
C TYR A 25 -27.12 1.33 9.05
N PRO A 26 -27.98 2.02 9.83
CA PRO A 26 -27.74 3.42 10.24
C PRO A 26 -26.41 3.66 10.99
N ILE A 27 -25.90 2.63 11.68
CA ILE A 27 -24.61 2.69 12.39
C ILE A 27 -23.45 3.09 11.44
N LEU A 28 -23.51 2.73 10.16
CA LEU A 28 -22.49 3.05 9.16
C LEU A 28 -22.32 4.57 8.94
N LYS A 29 -23.28 5.39 9.41
CA LYS A 29 -23.16 6.85 9.40
C LYS A 29 -22.23 7.38 10.50
N SER A 30 -21.98 6.57 11.55
CA SER A 30 -21.08 6.94 12.66
C SER A 30 -19.60 6.73 12.32
N GLN A 31 -19.18 7.37 11.23
CA GLN A 31 -17.90 7.13 10.58
C GLN A 31 -16.69 7.26 11.52
N ASN A 32 -16.63 8.30 12.36
CA ASN A 32 -15.53 8.49 13.30
C ASN A 32 -15.46 7.39 14.36
N SER A 33 -16.62 7.01 14.91
CA SER A 33 -16.68 5.98 15.97
C SER A 33 -16.29 4.60 15.44
N ILE A 34 -16.76 4.25 14.24
CA ILE A 34 -16.39 2.97 13.60
C ILE A 34 -14.90 2.96 13.26
N GLY A 35 -14.37 4.02 12.64
CA GLY A 35 -12.95 4.12 12.31
C GLY A 35 -12.06 4.02 13.55
N MET A 36 -12.44 4.70 14.65
CA MET A 36 -11.73 4.59 15.93
C MET A 36 -11.84 3.18 16.54
N ALA A 37 -13.01 2.57 16.51
CA ALA A 37 -13.20 1.22 17.03
C ALA A 37 -12.34 0.18 16.28
N ILE A 38 -12.34 0.23 14.94
CA ILE A 38 -11.49 -0.66 14.11
C ILE A 38 -10.01 -0.40 14.40
N PHE A 39 -9.58 0.86 14.49
CA PHE A 39 -8.21 1.23 14.82
C PHE A 39 -7.77 0.66 16.17
N VAL A 40 -8.57 0.88 17.23
CA VAL A 40 -8.26 0.39 18.58
C VAL A 40 -8.27 -1.15 18.62
N LEU A 41 -9.26 -1.80 18.02
CA LEU A 41 -9.36 -3.27 17.99
C LEU A 41 -8.18 -3.89 17.23
N ALA A 42 -7.74 -3.31 16.13
CA ALA A 42 -6.57 -3.81 15.41
C ALA A 42 -5.29 -3.71 16.24
N ILE A 43 -5.08 -2.59 16.94
CA ILE A 43 -3.93 -2.42 17.85
C ILE A 43 -4.01 -3.41 19.02
N LEU A 44 -5.16 -3.54 19.66
CA LEU A 44 -5.36 -4.49 20.77
C LEU A 44 -5.09 -5.93 20.31
N ALA A 45 -5.54 -6.31 19.13
CA ALA A 45 -5.28 -7.63 18.58
C ALA A 45 -3.77 -7.87 18.36
N ILE A 46 -3.03 -6.91 17.80
CA ILE A 46 -1.57 -6.98 17.66
C ILE A 46 -0.92 -7.17 19.04
N VAL A 47 -1.33 -6.38 20.04
CA VAL A 47 -0.78 -6.45 21.40
C VAL A 47 -1.05 -7.82 22.04
N VAL A 48 -2.30 -8.29 21.98
CA VAL A 48 -2.71 -9.58 22.57
C VAL A 48 -1.95 -10.76 21.95
N VAL A 49 -1.87 -10.80 20.61
CA VAL A 49 -1.14 -11.87 19.90
C VAL A 49 0.36 -11.81 20.22
N SER A 50 0.93 -10.62 20.34
CA SER A 50 2.35 -10.43 20.68
C SER A 50 2.67 -10.85 22.12
N ILE A 51 1.77 -10.57 23.07
CA ILE A 51 1.90 -11.05 24.45
C ILE A 51 1.76 -12.58 24.50
N ALA A 52 0.79 -13.16 23.79
CA ALA A 52 0.63 -14.61 23.72
C ALA A 52 1.90 -15.30 23.16
N TRP A 53 2.50 -14.72 22.11
CA TRP A 53 3.77 -15.19 21.58
C TRP A 53 4.93 -15.06 22.58
N SER A 54 5.05 -13.94 23.27
CA SER A 54 6.10 -13.71 24.28
C SER A 54 6.00 -14.70 25.46
N ARG A 55 4.79 -15.26 25.68
CA ARG A 55 4.54 -16.31 26.68
C ARG A 55 4.57 -17.73 26.10
N ALA A 56 5.06 -17.90 24.86
CA ALA A 56 5.10 -19.16 24.13
C ALA A 56 3.74 -19.87 23.94
N LEU A 57 2.62 -19.13 24.03
CA LEU A 57 1.25 -19.67 23.83
C LEU A 57 0.91 -19.83 22.35
N VAL A 58 1.57 -19.10 21.47
CA VAL A 58 1.40 -19.20 20.01
C VAL A 58 2.75 -19.30 19.31
N PRO A 59 2.85 -20.08 18.22
CA PRO A 59 4.10 -20.19 17.47
C PRO A 59 4.41 -18.89 16.71
N THR A 60 5.70 -18.65 16.43
CA THR A 60 6.20 -17.43 15.79
C THR A 60 5.54 -17.14 14.44
N TRP A 61 5.36 -18.16 13.60
CA TRP A 61 4.73 -17.98 12.29
C TRP A 61 3.28 -17.49 12.41
N LEU A 62 2.51 -18.00 13.38
CA LEU A 62 1.12 -17.60 13.59
C LEU A 62 1.04 -16.13 14.08
N MET A 63 1.95 -15.74 14.97
CA MET A 63 2.07 -14.33 15.40
C MET A 63 2.41 -13.42 14.23
N ILE A 64 3.39 -13.77 13.37
CA ILE A 64 3.76 -12.97 12.19
C ILE A 64 2.57 -12.81 11.24
N VAL A 65 1.90 -13.90 10.92
CA VAL A 65 0.74 -13.91 10.00
C VAL A 65 -0.42 -13.08 10.56
N SER A 66 -0.73 -13.27 11.85
CA SER A 66 -1.82 -12.53 12.52
C SER A 66 -1.52 -11.02 12.57
N ASN A 67 -0.32 -10.64 12.98
CA ASN A 67 0.07 -9.24 13.03
C ASN A 67 0.09 -8.61 11.62
N ALA A 68 0.56 -9.34 10.60
CA ALA A 68 0.52 -8.88 9.21
C ALA A 68 -0.91 -8.58 8.75
N PHE A 69 -1.88 -9.42 9.11
CA PHE A 69 -3.30 -9.19 8.83
C PHE A 69 -3.82 -7.90 9.48
N PHE A 70 -3.60 -7.72 10.79
CA PHE A 70 -4.07 -6.51 11.50
C PHE A 70 -3.35 -5.25 11.03
N MET A 71 -2.08 -5.34 10.65
CA MET A 71 -1.37 -4.24 9.98
C MET A 71 -1.92 -3.94 8.58
N GLY A 72 -2.51 -4.92 7.90
CA GLY A 72 -3.31 -4.73 6.69
C GLY A 72 -4.58 -3.92 6.95
N VAL A 73 -5.28 -4.20 8.06
CA VAL A 73 -6.43 -3.38 8.53
C VAL A 73 -5.99 -1.94 8.82
N LEU A 74 -4.86 -1.76 9.52
CA LEU A 74 -4.31 -0.43 9.79
C LEU A 74 -3.89 0.31 8.51
N HIS A 75 -3.54 -0.41 7.42
CA HIS A 75 -3.29 0.20 6.12
C HIS A 75 -4.57 0.84 5.55
N GLU A 76 -5.72 0.17 5.62
CA GLU A 76 -7.00 0.73 5.19
C GLU A 76 -7.41 1.95 6.04
N ILE A 77 -7.16 1.90 7.37
CA ILE A 77 -7.36 3.07 8.25
C ILE A 77 -6.47 4.25 7.81
N GLU A 78 -5.17 4.02 7.51
CA GLU A 78 -4.29 5.09 7.00
C GLU A 78 -4.80 5.65 5.68
N HIS A 79 -5.19 4.77 4.76
CA HIS A 79 -5.69 5.17 3.45
C HIS A 79 -6.92 6.07 3.55
N ASP A 80 -7.87 5.73 4.43
CA ASP A 80 -9.02 6.59 4.70
C ASP A 80 -8.63 7.90 5.44
N LEU A 81 -7.64 7.86 6.36
CA LEU A 81 -7.08 9.05 6.99
C LEU A 81 -6.40 9.99 5.98
N ILE A 82 -5.69 9.44 5.00
CA ILE A 82 -5.10 10.24 3.90
C ILE A 82 -6.19 11.04 3.17
N HIS A 83 -7.38 10.47 2.99
CA HIS A 83 -8.54 11.13 2.40
C HIS A 83 -9.38 11.97 3.38
N TRP A 84 -8.91 12.21 4.61
CA TRP A 84 -9.63 12.95 5.63
C TRP A 84 -11.00 12.36 5.98
N LEU A 85 -11.18 11.06 5.90
CA LEU A 85 -12.46 10.42 6.18
C LEU A 85 -12.76 10.31 7.67
N TYR A 86 -11.74 10.32 8.55
CA TYR A 86 -11.91 10.26 10.00
C TYR A 86 -11.44 11.54 10.67
N PHE A 87 -12.22 12.03 11.64
CA PHE A 87 -11.89 13.13 12.52
C PHE A 87 -11.42 14.41 11.80
N LYS A 88 -12.02 14.73 10.65
CA LYS A 88 -11.65 15.90 9.81
C LYS A 88 -11.62 17.22 10.59
N ARG A 89 -12.56 17.39 11.55
CA ARG A 89 -12.65 18.60 12.40
C ARG A 89 -11.77 18.49 13.64
N GLN A 90 -11.50 17.30 14.17
CA GLN A 90 -10.68 17.04 15.35
C GLN A 90 -9.26 16.66 14.93
N LYS A 91 -8.51 17.65 14.47
CA LYS A 91 -7.19 17.44 13.85
C LYS A 91 -6.19 16.70 14.75
N VAL A 92 -6.23 16.93 16.06
CA VAL A 92 -5.36 16.25 17.03
C VAL A 92 -5.58 14.73 16.99
N VAL A 93 -6.84 14.29 17.07
CA VAL A 93 -7.20 12.87 17.00
C VAL A 93 -6.81 12.28 15.64
N HIS A 94 -7.11 13.00 14.55
CA HIS A 94 -6.74 12.59 13.20
C HIS A 94 -5.23 12.36 13.06
N HIS A 95 -4.40 13.32 13.48
CA HIS A 95 -2.95 13.22 13.37
C HIS A 95 -2.36 12.19 14.33
N PHE A 96 -2.95 12.01 15.53
CA PHE A 96 -2.58 10.94 16.46
C PHE A 96 -2.79 9.56 15.84
N MET A 97 -3.97 9.30 15.26
CA MET A 97 -4.23 8.04 14.56
C MET A 97 -3.24 7.82 13.41
N LEU A 98 -3.01 8.85 12.59
CA LEU A 98 -2.11 8.78 11.45
C LEU A 98 -0.66 8.47 11.88
N PHE A 99 -0.19 9.11 12.95
CA PHE A 99 1.13 8.88 13.55
C PHE A 99 1.25 7.45 14.09
N SER A 100 0.25 7.00 14.87
CA SER A 100 0.23 5.67 15.48
C SER A 100 0.27 4.56 14.43
N VAL A 101 -0.52 4.72 13.36
CA VAL A 101 -0.52 3.78 12.23
C VAL A 101 0.83 3.76 11.53
N TRP A 102 1.50 4.90 11.39
CA TRP A 102 2.83 4.97 10.77
C TRP A 102 3.89 4.26 11.61
N ILE A 103 3.93 4.51 12.92
CA ILE A 103 4.90 3.87 13.83
C ILE A 103 4.71 2.35 13.88
N LEU A 104 3.47 1.86 13.83
CA LEU A 104 3.17 0.42 13.77
C LEU A 104 3.48 -0.20 12.41
N ARG A 105 3.73 0.63 11.37
CA ARG A 105 4.06 0.19 10.00
C ARG A 105 5.30 0.90 9.49
N PRO A 106 6.45 0.75 10.15
CA PRO A 106 7.66 1.54 9.93
C PRO A 106 8.33 1.34 8.57
N LEU A 107 7.95 0.29 7.82
CA LEU A 107 8.47 0.04 6.48
C LEU A 107 7.76 0.89 5.38
N THR A 108 6.79 1.73 5.77
CA THR A 108 6.04 2.57 4.83
C THR A 108 6.51 4.02 4.82
N VAL A 109 6.25 4.70 3.70
CA VAL A 109 6.54 6.13 3.54
C VAL A 109 5.73 6.95 4.56
N ASN A 110 6.28 8.07 5.00
CA ASN A 110 5.61 9.04 5.87
C ASN A 110 4.21 9.41 5.32
N PRO A 111 3.12 9.22 6.10
CA PRO A 111 1.76 9.33 5.60
C PRO A 111 1.33 10.75 5.23
N TRP A 112 1.95 11.80 5.80
CA TRP A 112 1.66 13.19 5.39
C TRP A 112 2.17 13.48 4.00
N ILE A 113 3.32 12.90 3.63
CA ILE A 113 3.87 13.02 2.29
C ILE A 113 3.11 12.10 1.33
N ARG A 114 2.85 10.87 1.76
CA ARG A 114 2.01 9.94 1.00
C ARG A 114 0.66 10.55 0.64
N ARG A 115 0.04 11.33 1.53
CA ARG A 115 -1.20 12.06 1.22
C ARG A 115 -1.06 12.93 -0.03
N THR A 116 0.02 13.71 -0.13
CA THR A 116 0.25 14.57 -1.30
C THR A 116 0.45 13.75 -2.58
N LEU A 117 1.26 12.69 -2.50
CA LEU A 117 1.52 11.80 -3.62
C LEU A 117 0.24 11.04 -4.03
N HIS A 118 -0.55 10.60 -3.08
CA HIS A 118 -1.78 9.84 -3.31
C HIS A 118 -2.89 10.70 -3.94
N HIS A 119 -3.03 11.95 -3.54
CA HIS A 119 -3.96 12.88 -4.22
C HIS A 119 -3.50 13.18 -5.66
N HIS A 120 -2.19 13.26 -5.90
CA HIS A 120 -1.63 13.36 -7.25
C HIS A 120 -1.91 12.08 -8.05
N HIS A 121 -1.73 10.90 -7.43
CA HIS A 121 -2.06 9.60 -8.02
C HIS A 121 -3.51 9.54 -8.51
N HIS A 122 -4.50 9.92 -7.71
CA HIS A 122 -5.90 9.95 -8.16
C HIS A 122 -6.15 10.81 -9.39
N LYS A 123 -5.38 11.89 -9.57
CA LYS A 123 -5.50 12.78 -10.73
C LYS A 123 -4.83 12.20 -11.98
N PHE A 124 -3.67 11.54 -11.81
CA PHE A 124 -2.81 11.11 -12.90
C PHE A 124 -2.66 9.58 -13.02
N SER A 125 -3.42 8.81 -12.27
CA SER A 125 -3.36 7.35 -12.29
C SER A 125 -3.52 6.80 -13.71
N GLY A 126 -2.69 5.82 -14.05
CA GLY A 126 -2.63 5.22 -15.39
C GLY A 126 -1.77 5.96 -16.40
N THR A 127 -1.34 7.19 -16.11
CA THR A 127 -0.48 7.99 -17.00
C THR A 127 1.01 7.84 -16.64
N LEU A 128 1.90 8.39 -17.49
CA LEU A 128 3.33 8.50 -17.17
C LEU A 128 3.64 9.50 -16.05
N HIS A 129 2.67 10.35 -15.68
CA HIS A 129 2.80 11.37 -14.65
C HIS A 129 2.51 10.84 -13.23
N ASP A 130 2.03 9.61 -13.10
CA ASP A 130 1.74 8.99 -11.82
C ASP A 130 3.02 8.64 -11.05
N VAL A 131 3.40 9.51 -10.12
CA VAL A 131 4.64 9.38 -9.36
C VAL A 131 4.54 8.29 -8.28
N GLU A 132 3.35 8.08 -7.68
CA GLU A 132 3.16 7.06 -6.65
C GLU A 132 3.35 5.66 -7.22
N GLU A 133 2.69 5.34 -8.33
CA GLU A 133 2.80 4.02 -8.96
C GLU A 133 4.18 3.80 -9.62
N ARG A 134 4.86 4.88 -10.02
CA ARG A 134 6.24 4.81 -10.46
C ARG A 134 7.16 4.26 -9.37
N SER A 135 6.90 4.61 -8.11
CA SER A 135 7.68 4.11 -6.97
C SER A 135 7.41 2.63 -6.67
N VAL A 136 6.24 2.11 -7.06
CA VAL A 136 5.80 0.73 -6.83
C VAL A 136 6.07 -0.18 -8.05
N THR A 137 6.99 0.18 -8.95
CA THR A 137 7.43 -0.66 -10.08
C THR A 137 6.52 -0.70 -11.30
N ASN A 138 5.42 0.04 -11.35
CA ASN A 138 4.56 0.07 -12.51
C ASN A 138 5.30 0.53 -13.78
N GLY A 139 4.97 -0.07 -14.91
CA GLY A 139 5.62 0.17 -16.19
C GLY A 139 6.95 -0.55 -16.38
N GLU A 140 7.42 -1.34 -15.41
CA GLU A 140 8.56 -2.24 -15.56
C GLU A 140 8.09 -3.66 -15.91
N GLN A 141 8.86 -4.37 -16.74
CA GLN A 141 8.62 -5.78 -17.01
C GLN A 141 8.81 -6.61 -15.75
N TRP A 142 7.99 -7.66 -15.57
CA TRP A 142 8.17 -8.61 -14.48
C TRP A 142 9.49 -9.35 -14.62
N SER A 143 10.26 -9.34 -13.56
CA SER A 143 11.60 -9.93 -13.45
C SER A 143 11.92 -10.18 -11.99
N ILE A 144 13.01 -10.91 -11.72
CA ILE A 144 13.52 -11.07 -10.33
C ILE A 144 13.81 -9.70 -9.71
N LYS A 145 14.42 -8.77 -10.45
CA LYS A 145 14.65 -7.40 -9.98
C LYS A 145 13.36 -6.72 -9.55
N ARG A 146 12.29 -6.79 -10.38
CA ARG A 146 10.99 -6.21 -10.02
C ARG A 146 10.39 -6.87 -8.79
N LEU A 147 10.50 -8.21 -8.66
CA LEU A 147 9.99 -8.94 -7.49
C LEU A 147 10.69 -8.47 -6.20
N VAL A 148 12.02 -8.40 -6.20
CA VAL A 148 12.82 -7.93 -5.07
C VAL A 148 12.48 -6.48 -4.71
N THR A 149 12.41 -5.59 -5.70
CA THR A 149 12.08 -4.18 -5.47
C THR A 149 10.59 -3.94 -5.13
N THR A 150 9.73 -4.91 -5.36
CA THR A 150 8.35 -4.91 -4.87
C THR A 150 8.29 -5.31 -3.39
N ALA A 151 9.15 -6.25 -2.99
CA ALA A 151 9.26 -6.68 -1.59
C ALA A 151 9.87 -5.58 -0.69
N ASP A 152 10.81 -4.80 -1.21
CA ASP A 152 11.60 -3.86 -0.44
C ASP A 152 11.58 -2.45 -1.06
N VAL A 153 10.93 -1.52 -0.36
CA VAL A 153 10.76 -0.14 -0.84
C VAL A 153 12.07 0.66 -0.83
N VAL A 154 13.02 0.33 0.06
CA VAL A 154 14.32 1.01 0.14
C VAL A 154 15.21 0.58 -1.01
N LEU A 155 15.33 -0.72 -1.26
CA LEU A 155 16.01 -1.24 -2.46
C LEU A 155 15.34 -0.73 -3.73
N GLY A 156 14.01 -0.77 -3.79
CA GLY A 156 13.24 -0.21 -4.89
C GLY A 156 13.56 1.28 -5.12
N GLY A 157 13.63 2.06 -4.05
CA GLY A 157 14.02 3.46 -4.07
C GLY A 157 15.45 3.67 -4.56
N LEU A 158 16.41 2.91 -4.06
CA LEU A 158 17.83 3.00 -4.48
C LEU A 158 18.00 2.73 -5.97
N PHE A 159 17.38 1.68 -6.50
CA PHE A 159 17.44 1.36 -7.94
C PHE A 159 16.72 2.35 -8.84
N ARG A 160 15.78 3.14 -8.31
CA ARG A 160 14.96 4.10 -9.06
C ARG A 160 15.20 5.54 -8.66
N LEU A 161 16.10 5.81 -7.72
CA LEU A 161 16.28 7.11 -7.07
C LEU A 161 16.39 8.24 -8.06
N HIS A 162 17.31 8.10 -9.04
CA HIS A 162 17.53 9.12 -10.07
C HIS A 162 16.27 9.39 -10.91
N ARG A 163 15.58 8.33 -11.33
CA ARG A 163 14.35 8.42 -12.12
C ARG A 163 13.21 9.04 -11.32
N MET A 164 13.03 8.61 -10.07
CA MET A 164 12.00 9.16 -9.18
C MET A 164 12.21 10.66 -8.94
N PHE A 165 13.44 11.10 -8.68
CA PHE A 165 13.75 12.52 -8.51
C PHE A 165 13.44 13.33 -9.76
N ASN A 166 13.84 12.84 -10.93
CA ASN A 166 13.61 13.53 -12.19
C ASN A 166 12.11 13.62 -12.53
N ASP A 167 11.36 12.53 -12.32
CA ASP A 167 9.94 12.53 -12.59
C ASP A 167 9.19 13.46 -11.61
N MET A 168 9.54 13.46 -10.33
CA MET A 168 8.96 14.39 -9.35
C MET A 168 9.31 15.85 -9.64
N ASP A 169 10.56 16.15 -10.02
CA ASP A 169 10.98 17.52 -10.35
C ASP A 169 10.23 18.06 -11.59
N LYS A 170 9.99 17.19 -12.59
CA LYS A 170 9.15 17.53 -13.74
C LYS A 170 7.72 17.86 -13.34
N GLU A 171 7.12 17.04 -12.48
CA GLU A 171 5.74 17.26 -12.03
C GLU A 171 5.59 18.54 -11.18
N VAL A 172 6.61 18.88 -10.40
CA VAL A 172 6.68 20.17 -9.67
C VAL A 172 6.79 21.34 -10.65
N LYS A 173 7.69 21.25 -11.64
CA LYS A 173 7.89 22.32 -12.66
C LYS A 173 6.63 22.51 -13.52
N ASN A 174 5.93 21.45 -13.83
CA ASN A 174 4.67 21.50 -14.59
C ASN A 174 3.47 21.99 -13.76
N GLY A 175 3.66 22.27 -12.45
CA GLY A 175 2.58 22.70 -11.55
C GLY A 175 1.57 21.60 -11.18
N ASN A 176 1.85 20.36 -11.57
CA ASN A 176 0.98 19.21 -11.29
C ASN A 176 1.12 18.73 -9.84
N LEU A 177 2.30 18.87 -9.25
CA LEU A 177 2.57 18.52 -7.86
C LEU A 177 2.88 19.81 -7.08
N LYS A 178 2.03 20.18 -6.14
CA LYS A 178 2.21 21.40 -5.32
C LYS A 178 3.22 21.17 -4.20
N LEU A 179 4.50 21.22 -4.54
CA LEU A 179 5.61 21.27 -3.59
C LEU A 179 6.32 22.60 -3.81
N GLU A 180 6.47 23.39 -2.78
CA GLU A 180 6.86 24.80 -2.88
C GLU A 180 8.29 25.08 -3.39
N THR A 181 9.20 24.12 -3.49
CA THR A 181 10.53 24.26 -4.14
C THR A 181 11.27 22.93 -4.31
N SER A 182 12.22 22.85 -5.27
CA SER A 182 13.05 21.66 -5.50
C SER A 182 13.98 21.31 -4.32
N SER A 183 14.43 22.29 -3.54
CA SER A 183 15.20 22.06 -2.30
C SER A 183 14.31 21.50 -1.17
N LYS A 184 13.05 21.97 -1.09
CA LYS A 184 12.04 21.38 -0.19
C LYS A 184 11.71 19.95 -0.60
N LEU A 185 11.69 19.62 -1.90
CA LEU A 185 11.44 18.28 -2.38
C LEU A 185 12.48 17.27 -1.86
N LYS A 186 13.77 17.57 -1.97
CA LYS A 186 14.84 16.72 -1.41
C LYS A 186 14.69 16.55 0.10
N ARG A 187 14.36 17.62 0.82
CA ARG A 187 14.08 17.57 2.26
C ARG A 187 12.85 16.73 2.58
N ILE A 188 11.79 16.86 1.81
CA ILE A 188 10.55 16.09 1.98
C ILE A 188 10.80 14.61 1.71
N MET A 189 11.52 14.24 0.65
CA MET A 189 11.89 12.85 0.39
C MET A 189 12.77 12.29 1.50
N PHE A 190 13.75 13.04 1.98
CA PHE A 190 14.55 12.65 3.13
C PHE A 190 13.67 12.40 4.37
N LEU A 191 12.79 13.33 4.72
CA LEU A 191 11.85 13.18 5.85
C LEU A 191 10.79 12.10 5.63
N SER A 192 10.56 11.64 4.40
CA SER A 192 9.60 10.56 4.12
C SER A 192 10.17 9.17 4.39
N ILE A 193 11.49 9.04 4.32
CA ILE A 193 12.18 7.77 4.44
C ILE A 193 12.98 7.70 5.76
N VAL A 194 13.57 8.82 6.18
CA VAL A 194 14.37 8.93 7.41
C VAL A 194 13.51 9.59 8.51
N PRO A 195 13.60 9.21 9.77
CA PRO A 195 14.48 8.14 10.28
C PRO A 195 13.84 6.75 10.29
N VAL A 196 12.50 6.66 10.31
CA VAL A 196 11.77 5.44 10.65
C VAL A 196 11.98 4.34 9.63
N THR A 197 11.74 4.64 8.34
CA THR A 197 11.74 3.61 7.29
C THR A 197 13.15 3.07 7.02
N ILE A 198 14.17 3.94 6.93
CA ILE A 198 15.56 3.49 6.70
C ILE A 198 16.06 2.67 7.90
N PHE A 199 15.88 3.15 9.12
CA PHE A 199 16.33 2.39 10.30
C PHE A 199 15.67 1.02 10.38
N ALA A 200 14.37 0.93 10.12
CA ALA A 200 13.64 -0.33 10.09
C ALA A 200 14.22 -1.32 9.05
N HIS A 201 14.54 -0.83 7.84
CA HIS A 201 15.14 -1.67 6.79
C HIS A 201 16.59 -2.06 7.13
N VAL A 202 17.39 -1.15 7.66
CA VAL A 202 18.77 -1.45 8.10
C VAL A 202 18.76 -2.57 9.16
N ILE A 203 17.86 -2.51 10.14
CA ILE A 203 17.70 -3.58 11.15
C ILE A 203 17.35 -4.91 10.46
N LEU A 204 16.41 -4.90 9.50
CA LEU A 204 16.04 -6.10 8.74
C LEU A 204 17.21 -6.65 7.91
N TYR A 205 18.04 -5.78 7.31
CA TYR A 205 19.20 -6.24 6.54
C TYR A 205 20.25 -6.92 7.42
N PHE A 206 20.54 -6.35 8.59
CA PHE A 206 21.40 -7.02 9.56
C PHE A 206 20.81 -8.35 10.03
N PHE A 207 19.52 -8.39 10.33
CA PHE A 207 18.84 -9.61 10.74
C PHE A 207 18.88 -10.71 9.64
N PHE A 208 18.62 -10.37 8.39
CA PHE A 208 18.70 -11.35 7.30
C PHE A 208 20.15 -11.76 6.99
N ALA A 209 21.12 -10.86 7.15
CA ALA A 209 22.51 -11.20 7.00
C ALA A 209 22.98 -12.15 8.12
N ASP A 210 22.51 -11.97 9.36
CA ASP A 210 22.75 -12.87 10.47
C ASP A 210 22.19 -14.28 10.19
N LEU A 211 20.96 -14.37 9.74
CA LEU A 211 20.35 -15.65 9.29
C LEU A 211 21.14 -16.29 8.15
N LEU A 212 21.66 -15.51 7.20
CA LEU A 212 22.51 -16.00 6.12
C LEU A 212 23.84 -16.53 6.65
N PHE A 213 24.48 -15.87 7.61
CA PHE A 213 25.71 -16.33 8.23
C PHE A 213 25.51 -17.65 8.99
N ASP A 214 24.40 -17.78 9.72
CA ASP A 214 24.04 -19.02 10.38
C ASP A 214 23.81 -20.16 9.36
N TRP A 215 23.10 -19.87 8.27
CA TRP A 215 22.88 -20.84 7.20
C TRP A 215 24.20 -21.26 6.54
N LEU A 216 25.11 -20.33 6.22
CA LEU A 216 26.42 -20.61 5.64
C LEU A 216 27.29 -21.45 6.59
N ARG A 217 27.21 -21.19 7.89
CA ARG A 217 27.89 -21.99 8.92
C ARG A 217 27.42 -23.44 8.92
N VAL A 218 26.09 -23.63 8.90
CA VAL A 218 25.49 -24.98 8.94
C VAL A 218 25.76 -25.77 7.65
N VAL A 219 25.64 -25.14 6.48
CA VAL A 219 25.72 -25.84 5.20
C VAL A 219 27.15 -26.00 4.70
N PHE A 220 28.00 -24.99 4.89
CA PHE A 220 29.34 -24.94 4.30
C PHE A 220 30.47 -24.91 5.32
N GLY A 221 30.19 -24.89 6.63
CA GLY A 221 31.21 -24.77 7.68
C GLY A 221 31.91 -23.40 7.71
N VAL A 222 31.37 -22.39 7.00
CA VAL A 222 31.98 -21.06 6.93
C VAL A 222 31.63 -20.27 8.18
N ASN A 223 32.65 -19.85 8.94
CA ASN A 223 32.47 -19.14 10.18
C ASN A 223 32.47 -17.62 9.94
N LEU A 224 31.29 -17.06 9.64
CA LEU A 224 31.04 -15.63 9.57
C LEU A 224 30.19 -15.21 10.77
N SER A 225 30.50 -14.07 11.34
CA SER A 225 29.74 -13.47 12.43
C SER A 225 29.86 -11.94 12.37
N PHE A 226 28.89 -11.26 12.93
CA PHE A 226 29.02 -9.84 13.18
C PHE A 226 29.88 -9.54 14.39
N PRO A 227 30.39 -8.33 14.58
CA PRO A 227 30.95 -7.86 15.82
C PRO A 227 29.89 -7.93 16.94
N HIS A 228 30.32 -8.24 18.18
CA HIS A 228 29.43 -8.42 19.34
C HIS A 228 28.43 -7.30 19.58
N TYR A 229 28.73 -6.05 19.21
CA TYR A 229 27.79 -4.94 19.38
C TYR A 229 26.59 -5.04 18.41
N VAL A 230 26.78 -5.61 17.22
CA VAL A 230 25.68 -5.87 16.27
C VAL A 230 24.81 -7.01 16.77
N ASP A 231 25.42 -8.10 17.24
CA ASP A 231 24.69 -9.23 17.81
C ASP A 231 23.85 -8.79 19.01
N ASN A 232 24.42 -8.01 19.92
CA ASN A 232 23.70 -7.44 21.06
C ASN A 232 22.55 -6.52 20.64
N MET A 233 22.74 -5.73 19.57
CA MET A 233 21.68 -4.90 19.00
C MET A 233 20.54 -5.77 18.45
N LEU A 234 20.84 -6.82 17.68
CA LEU A 234 19.82 -7.72 17.11
C LEU A 234 19.07 -8.47 18.23
N ILE A 235 19.75 -8.93 19.26
CA ILE A 235 19.14 -9.55 20.45
C ILE A 235 18.17 -8.55 21.12
N SER A 236 18.61 -7.33 21.36
CA SER A 236 17.82 -6.28 22.00
C SER A 236 16.58 -5.87 21.16
N LEU A 237 16.70 -5.89 19.85
CA LEU A 237 15.63 -5.54 18.93
C LEU A 237 14.78 -6.75 18.49
N ARG A 238 15.09 -7.96 18.97
CA ARG A 238 14.43 -9.20 18.54
C ARG A 238 12.91 -9.10 18.61
N TRP A 239 12.36 -8.55 19.66
CA TRP A 239 10.92 -8.38 19.82
C TRP A 239 10.34 -7.49 18.71
N ILE A 240 10.96 -6.34 18.42
CA ILE A 240 10.54 -5.42 17.35
C ILE A 240 10.64 -6.10 15.98
N ILE A 241 11.71 -6.84 15.73
CA ILE A 241 11.92 -7.55 14.47
C ILE A 241 10.77 -8.52 14.22
N TYR A 242 10.48 -9.39 15.18
CA TYR A 242 9.45 -10.44 15.03
C TYR A 242 8.03 -9.87 15.05
N VAL A 243 7.73 -8.96 15.98
CA VAL A 243 6.36 -8.46 16.22
C VAL A 243 5.95 -7.37 15.21
N ILE A 244 6.90 -6.53 14.77
CA ILE A 244 6.62 -5.36 13.94
C ILE A 244 7.20 -5.50 12.54
N LEU A 245 8.52 -5.76 12.41
CA LEU A 245 9.18 -5.63 11.12
C LEU A 245 8.84 -6.78 10.15
N LEU A 246 8.93 -8.04 10.59
CA LEU A 246 8.60 -9.19 9.73
C LEU A 246 7.13 -9.22 9.28
N PRO A 247 6.13 -8.98 10.16
CA PRO A 247 4.74 -8.83 9.73
C PRO A 247 4.54 -7.71 8.71
N ASN A 248 5.21 -6.57 8.91
CA ASN A 248 5.13 -5.46 7.96
C ASN A 248 5.79 -5.78 6.61
N LEU A 249 6.90 -6.50 6.60
CA LEU A 249 7.54 -6.94 5.37
C LEU A 249 6.59 -7.84 4.55
N LEU A 250 5.97 -8.83 5.19
CA LEU A 250 4.97 -9.70 4.56
C LEU A 250 3.80 -8.90 4.01
N ARG A 251 3.20 -8.04 4.84
CA ARG A 251 2.08 -7.18 4.44
C ARG A 251 2.45 -6.27 3.27
N GLN A 252 3.61 -5.63 3.34
CA GLN A 252 4.05 -4.67 2.32
C GLN A 252 4.30 -5.35 0.97
N PHE A 253 4.97 -6.50 0.98
CA PHE A 253 5.14 -7.29 -0.24
C PHE A 253 3.80 -7.63 -0.88
N CYS A 254 2.84 -8.14 -0.08
CA CYS A 254 1.52 -8.51 -0.58
C CYS A 254 0.75 -7.30 -1.14
N LEU A 255 0.77 -6.16 -0.43
CA LEU A 255 0.13 -4.94 -0.90
C LEU A 255 0.74 -4.45 -2.22
N HIS A 256 2.07 -4.33 -2.29
CA HIS A 256 2.74 -3.84 -3.48
C HIS A 256 2.59 -4.80 -4.66
N PHE A 257 2.55 -6.11 -4.42
CA PHE A 257 2.25 -7.08 -5.46
C PHE A 257 0.84 -6.87 -6.02
N ILE A 258 -0.15 -6.72 -5.17
CA ILE A 258 -1.55 -6.49 -5.58
C ILE A 258 -1.68 -5.13 -6.28
N THR A 259 -1.23 -4.03 -5.67
CA THR A 259 -1.38 -2.69 -6.24
C THR A 259 -0.66 -2.54 -7.57
N SER A 260 0.57 -3.07 -7.69
CA SER A 260 1.33 -2.99 -8.94
C SER A 260 0.72 -3.78 -10.09
N ASN A 261 -0.19 -4.73 -9.83
CA ASN A 261 -0.86 -5.50 -10.87
C ASN A 261 -2.29 -5.04 -11.15
N MET A 262 -2.88 -4.24 -10.26
CA MET A 262 -4.22 -3.72 -10.48
C MET A 262 -4.24 -2.33 -11.12
N HIS A 263 -3.17 -1.54 -11.01
CA HIS A 263 -3.06 -0.25 -11.69
C HIS A 263 -2.47 -0.41 -13.09
N TYR A 264 -3.08 0.25 -14.05
CA TYR A 264 -2.47 0.42 -15.36
C TYR A 264 -1.50 1.60 -15.32
N PHE A 265 -0.51 1.60 -16.22
CA PHE A 265 0.52 2.63 -16.20
C PHE A 265 1.04 2.99 -17.59
N GLY A 266 0.97 4.29 -17.90
CA GLY A 266 1.70 4.91 -18.99
C GLY A 266 0.97 5.01 -20.34
N ASP A 267 -0.20 4.39 -20.50
CA ASP A 267 -0.98 4.41 -21.75
C ASP A 267 -2.46 4.71 -21.54
N VAL A 268 -2.84 5.15 -20.35
CA VAL A 268 -4.19 5.62 -20.02
C VAL A 268 -4.23 7.13 -20.12
N GLU A 269 -5.31 7.69 -20.66
CA GLU A 269 -5.53 9.13 -20.72
C GLU A 269 -5.84 9.71 -19.35
N ALA A 270 -5.30 10.90 -19.07
CA ALA A 270 -5.53 11.57 -17.79
C ALA A 270 -7.04 11.78 -17.54
N GLY A 271 -7.51 11.38 -16.35
CA GLY A 271 -8.91 11.48 -15.97
C GLY A 271 -9.83 10.36 -16.48
N ASN A 272 -9.32 9.40 -17.26
CA ASN A 272 -10.10 8.22 -17.67
C ASN A 272 -10.10 7.16 -16.53
N VAL A 273 -10.93 7.39 -15.51
CA VAL A 273 -11.02 6.56 -14.30
C VAL A 273 -11.38 5.09 -14.60
N ILE A 274 -12.06 4.83 -15.72
CA ILE A 274 -12.49 3.48 -16.12
C ILE A 274 -11.27 2.60 -16.46
N GLU A 275 -10.25 3.21 -17.05
CA GLU A 275 -9.04 2.51 -17.50
C GLU A 275 -7.87 2.63 -16.53
N GLN A 276 -8.01 3.33 -15.40
CA GLN A 276 -6.92 3.50 -14.42
C GLN A 276 -6.59 2.23 -13.68
N THR A 277 -7.60 1.44 -13.36
CA THR A 277 -7.45 0.25 -12.50
C THR A 277 -8.31 -0.90 -12.98
N GLN A 278 -7.95 -2.10 -12.52
CA GLN A 278 -8.79 -3.29 -12.62
C GLN A 278 -9.17 -3.81 -11.24
N VAL A 279 -10.22 -4.62 -11.17
CA VAL A 279 -10.58 -5.38 -9.96
C VAL A 279 -9.88 -6.75 -10.01
N LEU A 280 -9.11 -7.07 -8.98
CA LEU A 280 -8.43 -8.37 -8.84
C LEU A 280 -9.16 -9.24 -7.82
N THR A 281 -9.83 -10.30 -8.32
CA THR A 281 -10.56 -11.28 -7.48
C THR A 281 -10.13 -12.71 -7.75
N VAL A 282 -9.02 -12.91 -8.44
CA VAL A 282 -8.50 -14.24 -8.78
C VAL A 282 -8.15 -15.01 -7.52
N TRP A 283 -8.59 -16.25 -7.42
CA TRP A 283 -8.48 -17.06 -6.21
C TRP A 283 -7.03 -17.25 -5.71
N TRP A 284 -6.06 -17.42 -6.60
CA TRP A 284 -4.66 -17.60 -6.20
C TRP A 284 -4.02 -16.34 -5.61
N THR A 285 -4.62 -15.15 -5.80
CA THR A 285 -4.19 -13.93 -5.12
C THR A 285 -4.73 -13.82 -3.70
N PHE A 286 -5.65 -14.70 -3.29
CA PHE A 286 -6.31 -14.63 -1.99
C PHE A 286 -5.33 -14.57 -0.80
N PRO A 287 -4.25 -15.37 -0.74
CA PRO A 287 -3.28 -15.25 0.36
C PRO A 287 -2.65 -13.85 0.45
N MET A 288 -2.35 -13.22 -0.68
CA MET A 288 -1.82 -11.85 -0.71
C MET A 288 -2.89 -10.82 -0.37
N GLN A 289 -4.12 -11.01 -0.87
CA GLN A 289 -5.26 -10.15 -0.56
C GLN A 289 -5.56 -10.10 0.94
N LEU A 290 -5.37 -11.21 1.65
CA LEU A 290 -5.58 -11.28 3.09
C LEU A 290 -4.70 -10.25 3.84
N PHE A 291 -3.43 -10.12 3.46
CA PHE A 291 -2.48 -9.22 4.13
C PHE A 291 -2.56 -7.75 3.69
N CYS A 292 -3.30 -7.45 2.63
CA CYS A 292 -3.65 -6.08 2.26
C CYS A 292 -5.16 -5.80 2.44
N PHE A 293 -5.81 -6.55 3.29
CA PHE A 293 -7.23 -6.45 3.63
C PHE A 293 -8.14 -6.36 2.39
N PHE A 294 -7.93 -7.28 1.43
CA PHE A 294 -8.68 -7.37 0.18
C PHE A 294 -8.69 -6.08 -0.66
N PHE A 295 -7.58 -5.36 -0.64
CA PHE A 295 -7.39 -4.12 -1.37
C PHE A 295 -7.72 -4.23 -2.87
N GLY A 296 -7.30 -5.32 -3.52
CA GLY A 296 -7.59 -5.57 -4.94
C GLY A 296 -9.08 -5.74 -5.27
N TRP A 297 -9.94 -6.00 -4.26
CA TRP A 297 -11.39 -6.14 -4.46
C TRP A 297 -12.13 -4.81 -4.42
N THR A 298 -11.58 -3.80 -3.76
CA THR A 298 -12.29 -2.56 -3.40
C THR A 298 -11.60 -1.29 -3.88
N HIS A 299 -10.30 -1.33 -4.21
CA HIS A 299 -9.55 -0.13 -4.55
C HIS A 299 -10.00 0.49 -5.88
N SER A 300 -10.36 -0.30 -6.88
CA SER A 300 -10.97 0.24 -8.11
C SER A 300 -12.28 0.98 -7.83
N ILE A 301 -13.07 0.52 -6.87
CA ILE A 301 -14.27 1.22 -6.42
C ILE A 301 -13.89 2.57 -5.79
N HIS A 302 -12.80 2.60 -5.00
CA HIS A 302 -12.32 3.81 -4.36
C HIS A 302 -11.96 4.91 -5.37
N HIS A 303 -11.41 4.60 -6.53
CA HIS A 303 -11.13 5.59 -7.59
C HIS A 303 -12.39 6.31 -8.08
N PHE A 304 -13.57 5.70 -7.96
CA PHE A 304 -14.84 6.36 -8.31
C PHE A 304 -15.46 7.08 -7.11
N VAL A 305 -15.34 6.56 -5.89
CA VAL A 305 -16.02 7.06 -4.67
C VAL A 305 -15.02 7.24 -3.52
N VAL A 306 -14.09 8.18 -3.68
CA VAL A 306 -12.99 8.46 -2.76
C VAL A 306 -13.43 8.88 -1.34
N ASN A 307 -14.66 9.35 -1.20
CA ASN A 307 -15.22 9.83 0.08
C ASN A 307 -15.90 8.73 0.90
N GLU A 308 -15.86 7.48 0.44
CA GLU A 308 -16.44 6.36 1.17
C GLU A 308 -15.37 5.57 1.92
N THR A 309 -15.69 5.22 3.17
CA THR A 309 -14.79 4.45 4.04
C THR A 309 -14.60 3.02 3.54
N PHE A 310 -13.45 2.44 3.84
CA PHE A 310 -13.10 1.10 3.36
C PHE A 310 -14.12 0.03 3.79
N TYR A 311 -14.66 0.07 5.02
CA TYR A 311 -15.63 -0.91 5.48
C TYR A 311 -16.98 -0.80 4.73
N VAL A 312 -17.42 0.41 4.34
CA VAL A 312 -18.59 0.60 3.48
C VAL A 312 -18.33 0.04 2.09
N ARG A 313 -17.13 0.31 1.52
CA ARG A 313 -16.72 -0.26 0.25
C ARG A 313 -16.71 -1.79 0.27
N HIS A 314 -16.25 -2.41 1.38
CA HIS A 314 -16.27 -3.85 1.56
C HIS A 314 -17.68 -4.43 1.67
N MET A 315 -18.56 -3.82 2.47
CA MET A 315 -19.94 -4.26 2.64
C MET A 315 -20.72 -4.18 1.32
N GLY A 316 -20.59 -3.09 0.60
CA GLY A 316 -21.30 -2.84 -0.67
C GLY A 316 -20.57 -3.35 -1.92
N ARG A 317 -19.42 -4.07 -1.78
CA ARG A 317 -18.53 -4.41 -2.90
C ARG A 317 -19.22 -5.19 -4.03
N LYS A 318 -20.09 -6.14 -3.73
CA LYS A 318 -20.75 -6.96 -4.74
C LYS A 318 -21.53 -6.08 -5.74
N LYS A 319 -22.37 -5.20 -5.21
CA LYS A 319 -23.17 -4.28 -6.02
C LYS A 319 -22.32 -3.29 -6.78
N ALA A 320 -21.29 -2.72 -6.14
CA ALA A 320 -20.35 -1.81 -6.78
C ALA A 320 -19.58 -2.50 -7.92
N GLN A 321 -19.12 -3.74 -7.74
CA GLN A 321 -18.45 -4.51 -8.79
C GLN A 321 -19.38 -4.87 -9.96
N GLU A 322 -20.66 -5.14 -9.73
CA GLU A 322 -21.65 -5.31 -10.80
C GLU A 322 -21.77 -4.05 -11.64
N ILE A 323 -21.85 -2.88 -11.00
CA ILE A 323 -21.86 -1.58 -11.67
C ILE A 323 -20.58 -1.38 -12.49
N LEU A 324 -19.40 -1.63 -11.90
CA LEU A 324 -18.13 -1.51 -12.61
C LEU A 324 -18.08 -2.40 -13.88
N ARG A 325 -18.53 -3.66 -13.78
CA ARG A 325 -18.61 -4.56 -14.95
C ARG A 325 -19.53 -4.04 -16.03
N LYS A 326 -20.72 -3.53 -15.65
CA LYS A 326 -21.70 -2.95 -16.56
C LYS A 326 -21.10 -1.84 -17.44
N TYR A 327 -20.17 -1.06 -16.90
CA TYR A 327 -19.54 0.06 -17.58
C TYR A 327 -18.16 -0.23 -18.19
N GLY A 328 -17.69 -1.48 -18.12
CA GLY A 328 -16.48 -1.93 -18.81
C GLY A 328 -15.18 -1.75 -18.06
N VAL A 329 -15.20 -1.56 -16.73
CA VAL A 329 -14.01 -1.67 -15.91
C VAL A 329 -13.48 -3.12 -15.96
N ARG A 330 -12.19 -3.30 -16.15
CA ARG A 330 -11.60 -4.63 -16.29
C ARG A 330 -11.57 -5.40 -14.97
N PHE A 331 -11.70 -6.71 -15.09
CA PHE A 331 -11.60 -7.66 -13.98
C PHE A 331 -10.61 -8.75 -14.34
N ASN A 332 -9.70 -9.04 -13.43
CA ASN A 332 -8.77 -10.16 -13.52
C ASN A 332 -7.95 -10.18 -14.83
N ASP A 333 -7.52 -9.01 -15.27
CA ASP A 333 -6.68 -8.86 -16.45
C ASP A 333 -5.23 -9.27 -16.13
N LEU A 334 -4.97 -10.57 -16.18
CA LEU A 334 -3.65 -11.14 -15.94
C LEU A 334 -2.64 -10.80 -17.03
N GLY A 335 -3.09 -10.26 -18.16
CA GLY A 335 -2.22 -9.77 -19.22
C GLY A 335 -1.30 -8.65 -18.79
N THR A 336 -1.61 -7.94 -17.69
CA THR A 336 -0.73 -6.92 -17.08
C THR A 336 0.67 -7.43 -16.80
N PHE A 337 0.83 -8.70 -16.42
CA PHE A 337 2.13 -9.33 -16.18
C PHE A 337 3.03 -9.32 -17.43
N ARG A 338 2.44 -9.51 -18.62
CA ARG A 338 3.19 -9.52 -19.89
C ARG A 338 3.32 -8.14 -20.50
N ARG A 339 2.36 -7.22 -20.23
CA ARG A 339 2.29 -5.90 -20.81
C ARG A 339 2.97 -4.80 -19.97
N ALA A 340 3.77 -5.15 -18.97
CA ALA A 340 4.37 -4.18 -18.07
C ALA A 340 3.35 -3.18 -17.49
N ASN A 341 2.20 -3.67 -17.04
CA ASN A 341 1.07 -2.91 -16.53
C ASN A 341 0.38 -1.96 -17.55
N ARG A 342 0.61 -2.11 -18.84
CA ARG A 342 -0.12 -1.34 -19.84
C ARG A 342 -1.57 -1.79 -19.93
N PHE A 343 -2.47 -0.84 -20.16
CA PHE A 343 -3.87 -1.11 -20.43
C PHE A 343 -4.04 -1.73 -21.83
N ARG A 344 -3.36 -1.16 -22.84
CA ARG A 344 -3.39 -1.63 -24.23
C ARG A 344 -2.27 -2.66 -24.45
N GLU A 345 -2.42 -3.47 -25.49
CA GLU A 345 -1.33 -4.33 -25.92
C GLU A 345 -0.15 -3.50 -26.40
N LEU A 346 1.06 -3.95 -26.11
CA LEU A 346 2.25 -3.34 -26.68
C LEU A 346 2.13 -3.49 -28.19
N SER A 347 1.90 -2.39 -28.91
CA SER A 347 2.00 -2.42 -30.37
C SER A 347 3.39 -2.98 -30.70
N ASN A 348 3.44 -4.06 -31.47
CA ASN A 348 4.68 -4.61 -32.02
C ASN A 348 5.36 -3.55 -32.93
N LYS A 349 5.93 -2.51 -32.35
CA LYS A 349 6.96 -1.73 -33.02
C LYS A 349 8.24 -2.55 -32.90
N LYS A 350 8.43 -3.48 -33.84
CA LYS A 350 9.76 -3.87 -34.26
C LYS A 350 10.47 -2.58 -34.71
N ASN A 351 11.38 -2.12 -33.92
CA ASN A 351 12.48 -1.28 -34.35
C ASN A 351 13.76 -2.10 -34.24
#